data_880eba1d46a519b0684e5cd2db2b7f3e
#
_entry.id   880eba1d46a519b0684e5cd2db2b7f3e
#
_cell.length_a   1.000
_cell.length_b   1.000
_cell.length_c   1.000
_cell.angle_alpha   90.00
_cell.angle_beta   90.00
_cell.angle_gamma   90.00
#
_symmetry.space_group_name_H-M   'P 1'
#
loop_
_entity.id
_entity.type
_entity.pdbx_description
1 polymer ?
#
loop_
_entity_poly.entity_id
_entity_poly.type
_entity_poly.pdbx_seq_one_letter_code
_entity_poly.pdbx_strand_id
1 'polypeptide(L)'
;MFTHEDLSRLQAQSLKMQSYIRKQTYSPEREKSLRRFSSWEVAELIFKVNQSTLRGRLASDPSLPQGHVEADGRQRWYSLEEINEIRRRLKVSRKSLMPKRPQGKRAIRAAVANFKGGAGKSTVALHFAHAAALDGYRVLCVDFDPQATLSHSMGLTDVAEEYTVWGIMARDLIHETERMNAVSRGAESGTALPQRRIPSQITDMGLDNL
;
A
#
# COMPACT_ATOMS: atom_id res chain seq x y z
N MET A 1 26.14 -36.63 -14.48
CA MET A 1 25.07 -36.66 -13.45
C MET A 1 25.14 -35.33 -12.72
N PHE A 2 24.08 -34.51 -12.73
CA PHE A 2 24.08 -33.23 -12.03
C PHE A 2 24.16 -33.45 -10.52
N THR A 3 25.04 -32.74 -9.85
CA THR A 3 25.16 -32.79 -8.40
C THR A 3 24.28 -31.75 -7.72
N HIS A 4 24.07 -31.88 -6.40
CA HIS A 4 23.36 -30.90 -5.62
C HIS A 4 24.02 -29.51 -5.66
N GLU A 5 25.37 -29.49 -5.76
CA GLU A 5 26.11 -28.24 -5.89
C GLU A 5 25.87 -27.55 -7.25
N ASP A 6 25.73 -28.32 -8.33
CA ASP A 6 25.40 -27.77 -9.66
C ASP A 6 24.03 -27.13 -9.67
N LEU A 7 23.06 -27.77 -9.03
CA LEU A 7 21.70 -27.20 -8.88
C LEU A 7 21.71 -25.92 -8.06
N SER A 8 22.44 -25.89 -6.96
CA SER A 8 22.58 -24.70 -6.11
C SER A 8 23.25 -23.52 -6.85
N ARG A 9 24.26 -23.81 -7.66
CA ARG A 9 24.93 -22.82 -8.55
C ARG A 9 23.96 -22.26 -9.59
N LEU A 10 23.22 -23.12 -10.27
CA LEU A 10 22.23 -22.71 -11.26
C LEU A 10 21.14 -21.86 -10.64
N GLN A 11 20.66 -22.22 -9.46
CA GLN A 11 19.69 -21.44 -8.71
C GLN A 11 20.22 -20.04 -8.36
N ALA A 12 21.45 -19.96 -7.84
CA ALA A 12 22.07 -18.69 -7.52
C ALA A 12 22.30 -17.81 -8.75
N GLN A 13 22.67 -18.39 -9.88
CA GLN A 13 22.80 -17.67 -11.16
C GLN A 13 21.46 -17.18 -11.67
N SER A 14 20.41 -18.02 -11.59
CA SER A 14 19.05 -17.66 -11.97
C SER A 14 18.53 -16.48 -11.15
N LEU A 15 18.71 -16.50 -9.82
CA LEU A 15 18.32 -15.40 -8.93
C LEU A 15 19.06 -14.10 -9.25
N LYS A 16 20.38 -14.16 -9.53
CA LYS A 16 21.15 -12.99 -9.96
C LYS A 16 20.64 -12.43 -11.28
N MET A 17 20.36 -13.28 -12.25
CA MET A 17 19.83 -12.86 -13.56
C MET A 17 18.44 -12.23 -13.39
N GLN A 18 17.56 -12.85 -12.61
CA GLN A 18 16.25 -12.30 -12.33
C GLN A 18 16.33 -10.94 -11.65
N SER A 19 17.23 -10.77 -10.66
CA SER A 19 17.41 -9.48 -9.98
C SER A 19 17.94 -8.42 -10.94
N TYR A 20 18.86 -8.78 -11.83
CA TYR A 20 19.38 -7.89 -12.87
C TYR A 20 18.28 -7.45 -13.84
N ILE A 21 17.49 -8.40 -14.37
CA ILE A 21 16.36 -8.12 -15.26
C ILE A 21 15.33 -7.22 -14.57
N ARG A 22 14.99 -7.51 -13.30
CA ARG A 22 14.07 -6.67 -12.51
C ARG A 22 14.58 -5.24 -12.39
N LYS A 23 15.85 -5.06 -12.03
CA LYS A 23 16.47 -3.71 -11.96
C LYS A 23 16.40 -2.97 -13.28
N GLN A 24 16.68 -3.64 -14.40
CA GLN A 24 16.60 -3.02 -15.72
C GLN A 24 15.17 -2.67 -16.16
N THR A 25 14.22 -3.52 -15.82
CA THR A 25 12.84 -3.39 -16.34
C THR A 25 11.97 -2.51 -15.43
N TYR A 26 12.14 -2.60 -14.11
CA TYR A 26 11.21 -1.99 -13.14
C TYR A 26 11.84 -0.90 -12.27
N SER A 27 13.15 -0.73 -12.33
CA SER A 27 13.84 0.33 -11.60
C SER A 27 14.11 1.51 -12.54
N PRO A 28 13.23 2.51 -12.60
CA PRO A 28 13.60 3.77 -13.23
C PRO A 28 14.77 4.35 -12.43
N GLU A 29 15.64 5.12 -13.07
CA GLU A 29 16.78 5.80 -12.44
C GLU A 29 16.37 6.75 -11.29
N ARG A 30 15.06 6.97 -11.11
CA ARG A 30 14.45 7.77 -10.04
C ARG A 30 13.42 6.92 -9.27
N GLU A 31 13.38 7.11 -7.96
CA GLU A 31 12.34 6.53 -7.11
C GLU A 31 10.96 6.87 -7.65
N LYS A 32 10.09 5.85 -7.77
CA LYS A 32 8.69 6.07 -8.12
C LYS A 32 8.01 6.79 -6.96
N SER A 33 7.73 8.05 -7.15
CA SER A 33 6.91 8.83 -6.22
C SER A 33 5.58 9.17 -6.87
N LEU A 34 4.53 9.28 -6.05
CA LEU A 34 3.26 9.79 -6.53
C LEU A 34 3.47 11.23 -7.01
N ARG A 35 2.93 11.58 -8.18
CA ARG A 35 3.01 12.94 -8.70
C ARG A 35 2.34 13.93 -7.77
N ARG A 36 2.75 15.17 -7.81
CA ARG A 36 2.03 16.28 -7.19
C ARG A 36 0.85 16.72 -8.03
N PHE A 37 -0.11 17.35 -7.40
CA PHE A 37 -1.35 17.84 -8.00
C PHE A 37 -1.40 19.36 -7.94
N SER A 38 -1.78 19.99 -9.04
CA SER A 38 -1.94 21.44 -9.10
C SER A 38 -3.14 21.91 -8.27
N SER A 39 -3.14 23.19 -7.87
CA SER A 39 -4.28 23.78 -7.14
C SER A 39 -5.61 23.59 -7.87
N TRP A 40 -5.58 23.63 -9.20
CA TRP A 40 -6.77 23.43 -10.03
C TRP A 40 -7.26 21.97 -9.93
N GLU A 41 -6.35 20.99 -10.10
CA GLU A 41 -6.70 19.58 -10.00
C GLU A 41 -7.26 19.23 -8.60
N VAL A 42 -6.65 19.78 -7.56
CA VAL A 42 -7.11 19.57 -6.18
C VAL A 42 -8.52 20.13 -5.99
N ALA A 43 -8.80 21.32 -6.48
CA ALA A 43 -10.11 21.94 -6.34
C ALA A 43 -11.16 21.25 -7.20
N GLU A 44 -10.96 21.24 -8.51
CA GLU A 44 -12.01 20.86 -9.46
C GLU A 44 -12.17 19.34 -9.61
N LEU A 45 -11.06 18.59 -9.63
CA LEU A 45 -11.11 17.14 -9.86
C LEU A 45 -11.23 16.32 -8.59
N ILE A 46 -10.51 16.71 -7.52
CA ILE A 46 -10.44 15.92 -6.29
C ILE A 46 -11.52 16.33 -5.31
N PHE A 47 -11.64 17.63 -5.00
CA PHE A 47 -12.63 18.12 -4.03
C PHE A 47 -13.97 18.52 -4.65
N LYS A 48 -14.00 18.68 -5.96
CA LYS A 48 -15.19 19.12 -6.73
C LYS A 48 -15.76 20.44 -6.18
N VAL A 49 -14.87 21.38 -5.93
CA VAL A 49 -15.16 22.73 -5.48
C VAL A 49 -14.48 23.74 -6.39
N ASN A 50 -15.00 24.96 -6.44
CA ASN A 50 -14.38 26.03 -7.24
C ASN A 50 -12.99 26.37 -6.68
N GLN A 51 -12.01 26.60 -7.57
CA GLN A 51 -10.63 26.91 -7.22
C GLN A 51 -10.50 28.17 -6.34
N SER A 52 -11.30 29.20 -6.61
CA SER A 52 -11.31 30.42 -5.79
C SER A 52 -11.78 30.15 -4.34
N THR A 53 -12.75 29.27 -4.19
CA THR A 53 -13.26 28.84 -2.87
C THR A 53 -12.17 28.12 -2.08
N LEU A 54 -11.49 27.15 -2.71
CA LEU A 54 -10.38 26.43 -2.06
C LEU A 54 -9.26 27.40 -1.68
N ARG A 55 -8.84 28.26 -2.59
CA ARG A 55 -7.77 29.26 -2.36
C ARG A 55 -8.13 30.20 -1.21
N GLY A 56 -9.35 30.71 -1.18
CA GLY A 56 -9.81 31.59 -0.10
C GLY A 56 -9.84 30.89 1.26
N ARG A 57 -10.22 29.61 1.29
CA ARG A 57 -10.23 28.82 2.53
C ARG A 57 -8.83 28.50 3.04
N LEU A 58 -7.88 28.16 2.14
CA LEU A 58 -6.50 27.92 2.52
C LEU A 58 -5.82 29.21 3.00
N ALA A 59 -6.12 30.34 2.38
CA ALA A 59 -5.61 31.64 2.81
C ALA A 59 -6.15 32.07 4.18
N SER A 60 -7.37 31.69 4.54
CA SER A 60 -7.99 32.01 5.85
C SER A 60 -7.51 31.12 6.99
N ASP A 61 -6.85 30.01 6.70
CA ASP A 61 -6.27 29.11 7.73
C ASP A 61 -4.84 28.71 7.36
N PRO A 62 -3.84 29.50 7.78
CA PRO A 62 -2.41 29.23 7.51
C PRO A 62 -1.90 27.91 8.13
N SER A 63 -2.65 27.30 9.06
CA SER A 63 -2.31 26.02 9.66
C SER A 63 -2.55 24.82 8.74
N LEU A 64 -3.32 25.04 7.64
CA LEU A 64 -3.51 24.05 6.61
C LEU A 64 -2.30 24.00 5.66
N PRO A 65 -2.04 22.83 5.03
CA PRO A 65 -1.00 22.73 4.02
C PRO A 65 -1.24 23.75 2.89
N GLN A 66 -0.20 24.56 2.63
CA GLN A 66 -0.27 25.64 1.62
C GLN A 66 0.24 25.20 0.26
N GLY A 67 0.72 23.94 0.14
CA GLY A 67 1.34 23.44 -1.06
C GLY A 67 2.73 24.04 -1.32
N HIS A 68 3.42 23.47 -2.30
CA HIS A 68 4.73 23.92 -2.74
C HIS A 68 4.59 24.82 -3.98
N VAL A 69 5.29 25.93 -3.99
CA VAL A 69 5.34 26.85 -5.13
C VAL A 69 6.64 26.59 -5.88
N GLU A 70 6.56 26.34 -7.19
CA GLU A 70 7.75 26.22 -8.04
C GLU A 70 8.46 27.56 -8.24
N ALA A 71 9.69 27.50 -8.75
CA ALA A 71 10.56 28.69 -8.92
C ALA A 71 9.94 29.78 -9.80
N ASP A 72 8.99 29.45 -10.69
CA ASP A 72 8.24 30.38 -11.51
C ASP A 72 7.16 31.17 -10.75
N GLY A 73 6.90 30.81 -9.49
CA GLY A 73 6.01 31.52 -8.59
C GLY A 73 4.52 31.49 -8.92
N ARG A 74 4.12 30.84 -10.00
CA ARG A 74 2.75 30.94 -10.56
C ARG A 74 1.81 29.85 -10.09
N GLN A 75 2.30 28.64 -9.86
CA GLN A 75 1.45 27.49 -9.57
C GLN A 75 1.82 26.82 -8.26
N ARG A 76 0.80 26.41 -7.49
CA ARG A 76 0.97 25.63 -6.27
C ARG A 76 0.68 24.16 -6.55
N TRP A 77 1.51 23.30 -5.98
CA TRP A 77 1.46 21.86 -6.10
C TRP A 77 1.30 21.23 -4.74
N TYR A 78 0.50 20.20 -4.65
CA TYR A 78 0.18 19.50 -3.41
C TYR A 78 0.53 18.02 -3.54
N SER A 79 1.09 17.42 -2.49
CA SER A 79 1.19 15.97 -2.36
C SER A 79 -0.16 15.37 -1.97
N LEU A 80 -0.32 14.05 -2.14
CA LEU A 80 -1.54 13.37 -1.71
C LEU A 80 -1.75 13.47 -0.19
N GLU A 81 -0.66 13.47 0.59
CA GLU A 81 -0.70 13.64 2.05
C GLU A 81 -1.26 15.00 2.43
N GLU A 82 -0.76 16.07 1.81
CA GLU A 82 -1.28 17.43 1.99
C GLU A 82 -2.77 17.53 1.61
N ILE A 83 -3.15 16.91 0.49
CA ILE A 83 -4.56 16.86 0.04
C ILE A 83 -5.42 16.14 1.09
N ASN A 84 -4.97 15.02 1.61
CA ASN A 84 -5.69 14.27 2.64
C ASN A 84 -5.76 15.03 3.97
N GLU A 85 -4.73 15.79 4.34
CA GLU A 85 -4.76 16.65 5.52
C GLU A 85 -5.78 17.79 5.35
N ILE A 86 -5.77 18.47 4.20
CA ILE A 86 -6.77 19.48 3.86
C ILE A 86 -8.17 18.86 3.92
N ARG A 87 -8.36 17.68 3.36
CA ARG A 87 -9.65 16.95 3.34
C ARG A 87 -10.18 16.67 4.74
N ARG A 88 -9.31 16.26 5.68
CA ARG A 88 -9.69 15.97 7.06
C ARG A 88 -10.15 17.21 7.81
N ARG A 89 -9.49 18.34 7.61
CA ARG A 89 -9.67 19.55 8.41
C ARG A 89 -10.61 20.55 7.78
N LEU A 90 -10.63 20.65 6.44
CA LEU A 90 -11.42 21.64 5.75
C LEU A 90 -12.88 21.20 5.57
N LYS A 91 -13.80 22.11 5.88
CA LYS A 91 -15.23 21.97 5.57
C LYS A 91 -15.62 23.05 4.57
N VAL A 92 -16.24 22.65 3.46
CA VAL A 92 -16.76 23.59 2.47
C VAL A 92 -18.29 23.60 2.57
N SER A 93 -18.89 24.79 2.72
CA SER A 93 -20.34 24.95 2.90
C SER A 93 -20.90 24.03 4.00
N ARG A 94 -20.20 23.89 5.12
CA ARG A 94 -20.51 23.01 6.26
C ARG A 94 -20.47 21.50 5.93
N LYS A 95 -20.05 21.12 4.72
CA LYS A 95 -19.89 19.72 4.31
C LYS A 95 -18.43 19.29 4.49
N SER A 96 -18.23 18.10 5.02
CA SER A 96 -16.91 17.46 5.06
C SER A 96 -16.48 17.06 3.65
N LEU A 97 -15.21 17.23 3.34
CA LEU A 97 -14.61 16.71 2.11
C LEU A 97 -14.19 15.24 2.24
N MET A 98 -14.30 14.67 3.44
CA MET A 98 -14.05 13.24 3.67
C MET A 98 -15.14 12.38 3.04
N PRO A 99 -14.80 11.21 2.47
CA PRO A 99 -15.80 10.28 1.98
C PRO A 99 -16.71 9.85 3.11
N LYS A 100 -18.02 9.76 2.83
CA LYS A 100 -18.99 9.30 3.81
C LYS A 100 -18.78 7.83 4.10
N ARG A 101 -18.38 7.51 5.32
CA ARG A 101 -18.29 6.14 5.79
C ARG A 101 -19.49 5.84 6.69
N PRO A 102 -20.34 4.86 6.35
CA PRO A 102 -21.43 4.46 7.25
C PRO A 102 -20.84 3.89 8.54
N GLN A 103 -21.32 4.39 9.68
CA GLN A 103 -20.89 3.90 10.99
C GLN A 103 -21.17 2.39 11.12
N GLY A 104 -20.26 1.65 11.75
CA GLY A 104 -20.38 0.20 12.01
C GLY A 104 -20.16 -0.72 10.80
N LYS A 105 -19.85 -0.19 9.61
CA LYS A 105 -19.55 -1.04 8.46
C LYS A 105 -18.05 -1.40 8.41
N ARG A 106 -17.80 -2.69 8.13
CA ARG A 106 -16.45 -3.22 7.90
C ARG A 106 -15.81 -2.57 6.65
N ALA A 107 -14.48 -2.70 6.53
CA ALA A 107 -13.75 -2.29 5.33
C ALA A 107 -14.32 -2.97 4.08
N ILE A 108 -14.41 -2.21 2.98
CA ILE A 108 -14.78 -2.78 1.68
C ILE A 108 -13.61 -3.66 1.23
N ARG A 109 -13.91 -4.88 0.85
CA ARG A 109 -12.96 -5.82 0.26
C ARG A 109 -13.30 -5.99 -1.20
N ALA A 110 -12.33 -5.76 -2.08
CA ALA A 110 -12.49 -5.93 -3.52
C ALA A 110 -11.41 -6.90 -4.02
N ALA A 111 -11.80 -7.88 -4.82
CA ALA A 111 -10.88 -8.79 -5.49
C ALA A 111 -10.92 -8.54 -7.00
N VAL A 112 -9.73 -8.38 -7.60
CA VAL A 112 -9.57 -8.29 -9.06
C VAL A 112 -8.96 -9.60 -9.52
N ALA A 113 -9.79 -10.47 -10.10
CA ALA A 113 -9.40 -11.81 -10.51
C ALA A 113 -9.81 -12.10 -11.95
N ASN A 114 -8.98 -12.85 -12.69
CA ASN A 114 -9.29 -13.38 -14.00
C ASN A 114 -8.33 -14.55 -14.28
N PHE A 115 -8.83 -15.62 -14.87
CA PHE A 115 -8.02 -16.80 -15.23
C PHE A 115 -7.11 -16.56 -16.43
N LYS A 116 -7.47 -15.61 -17.32
CA LYS A 116 -6.67 -15.30 -18.51
C LYS A 116 -5.46 -14.41 -18.15
N GLY A 117 -4.26 -14.82 -18.56
CA GLY A 117 -3.07 -13.99 -18.54
C GLY A 117 -3.25 -12.75 -19.43
N GLY A 118 -2.64 -11.63 -19.08
CA GLY A 118 -2.73 -10.38 -19.87
C GLY A 118 -4.10 -9.68 -19.85
N ALA A 119 -5.05 -10.12 -19.03
CA ALA A 119 -6.39 -9.52 -18.94
C ALA A 119 -6.45 -8.19 -18.20
N GLY A 120 -5.31 -7.57 -17.87
CA GLY A 120 -5.24 -6.27 -17.23
C GLY A 120 -5.53 -6.25 -15.73
N LYS A 121 -5.51 -7.40 -15.04
CA LYS A 121 -5.81 -7.49 -13.59
C LYS A 121 -5.03 -6.50 -12.74
N SER A 122 -3.70 -6.55 -12.82
CA SER A 122 -2.81 -5.68 -12.03
C SER A 122 -3.00 -4.21 -12.39
N THR A 123 -3.21 -3.91 -13.68
CA THR A 123 -3.51 -2.55 -14.14
C THR A 123 -4.82 -2.01 -13.55
N VAL A 124 -5.88 -2.82 -13.58
CA VAL A 124 -7.18 -2.43 -13.01
C VAL A 124 -7.07 -2.26 -11.50
N ALA A 125 -6.40 -3.18 -10.80
CA ALA A 125 -6.19 -3.08 -9.35
C ALA A 125 -5.41 -1.81 -8.97
N LEU A 126 -4.34 -1.49 -9.71
CA LEU A 126 -3.53 -0.29 -9.51
C LEU A 126 -4.35 0.99 -9.67
N HIS A 127 -5.07 1.12 -10.79
CA HIS A 127 -5.88 2.32 -11.04
C HIS A 127 -7.05 2.46 -10.07
N PHE A 128 -7.68 1.35 -9.67
CA PHE A 128 -8.72 1.35 -8.65
C PHE A 128 -8.17 1.82 -7.30
N ALA A 129 -7.01 1.32 -6.89
CA ALA A 129 -6.36 1.74 -5.66
C ALA A 129 -6.01 3.23 -5.66
N HIS A 130 -5.44 3.73 -6.77
CA HIS A 130 -5.13 5.15 -6.92
C HIS A 130 -6.40 6.02 -6.89
N ALA A 131 -7.46 5.64 -7.59
CA ALA A 131 -8.72 6.38 -7.58
C ALA A 131 -9.33 6.45 -6.17
N ALA A 132 -9.37 5.31 -5.46
CA ALA A 132 -9.86 5.27 -4.09
C ALA A 132 -9.01 6.14 -3.14
N ALA A 133 -7.69 6.15 -3.29
CA ALA A 133 -6.78 6.99 -2.50
C ALA A 133 -7.01 8.47 -2.79
N LEU A 134 -7.22 8.84 -4.05
CA LEU A 134 -7.57 10.22 -4.45
C LEU A 134 -8.93 10.65 -3.90
N ASP A 135 -9.87 9.74 -3.77
CA ASP A 135 -11.16 9.99 -3.10
C ASP A 135 -11.06 10.09 -1.57
N GLY A 136 -9.87 9.81 -1.00
CA GLY A 136 -9.59 9.94 0.43
C GLY A 136 -9.82 8.67 1.25
N TYR A 137 -9.95 7.53 0.59
CA TYR A 137 -9.96 6.25 1.29
C TYR A 137 -8.54 5.80 1.63
N ARG A 138 -8.39 5.13 2.76
CA ARG A 138 -7.18 4.36 3.06
C ARG A 138 -7.28 3.04 2.31
N VAL A 139 -6.28 2.74 1.52
CA VAL A 139 -6.29 1.56 0.65
C VAL A 139 -5.14 0.64 1.03
N LEU A 140 -5.46 -0.62 1.31
CA LEU A 140 -4.50 -1.70 1.42
C LEU A 140 -4.57 -2.54 0.14
N CYS A 141 -3.45 -2.66 -0.55
CA CYS A 141 -3.30 -3.57 -1.68
C CYS A 141 -2.61 -4.85 -1.22
N VAL A 142 -3.19 -5.99 -1.59
CA VAL A 142 -2.60 -7.30 -1.31
C VAL A 142 -2.36 -7.97 -2.67
N ASP A 143 -1.10 -8.22 -3.00
CA ASP A 143 -0.69 -8.85 -4.26
C ASP A 143 -0.48 -10.35 -4.01
N PHE A 144 -1.36 -11.17 -4.60
CA PHE A 144 -1.27 -12.63 -4.54
C PHE A 144 -0.59 -13.24 -5.77
N ASP A 145 -0.14 -12.41 -6.74
CA ASP A 145 0.54 -12.91 -7.91
C ASP A 145 2.03 -13.13 -7.60
N PRO A 146 2.58 -14.35 -7.76
CA PRO A 146 4.02 -14.58 -7.59
C PRO A 146 4.90 -13.69 -8.46
N GLN A 147 4.37 -13.18 -9.58
CA GLN A 147 5.08 -12.23 -10.45
C GLN A 147 5.18 -10.83 -9.83
N ALA A 148 4.42 -10.54 -8.78
CA ALA A 148 4.43 -9.28 -8.05
C ALA A 148 4.28 -8.03 -8.95
N THR A 149 3.52 -8.13 -10.03
CA THR A 149 3.37 -7.06 -11.02
C THR A 149 2.75 -5.81 -10.42
N LEU A 150 1.76 -5.95 -9.53
CA LEU A 150 1.15 -4.83 -8.83
C LEU A 150 2.16 -4.17 -7.88
N SER A 151 2.87 -4.96 -7.09
CA SER A 151 3.90 -4.50 -6.15
C SER A 151 5.01 -3.73 -6.86
N HIS A 152 5.55 -4.27 -7.95
CA HIS A 152 6.57 -3.60 -8.77
C HIS A 152 6.04 -2.29 -9.39
N SER A 153 4.78 -2.28 -9.83
CA SER A 153 4.15 -1.08 -10.38
C SER A 153 4.01 0.03 -9.34
N MET A 154 3.87 -0.32 -8.07
CA MET A 154 3.85 0.62 -6.94
C MET A 154 5.25 1.00 -6.42
N GLY A 155 6.32 0.48 -7.03
CA GLY A 155 7.71 0.81 -6.65
C GLY A 155 8.34 -0.14 -5.64
N LEU A 156 7.64 -1.20 -5.22
CA LEU A 156 8.17 -2.22 -4.32
C LEU A 156 8.96 -3.25 -5.14
N THR A 157 10.26 -3.05 -5.27
CA THR A 157 11.10 -3.89 -6.14
C THR A 157 11.96 -4.90 -5.37
N ASP A 158 12.20 -4.65 -4.09
CA ASP A 158 13.17 -5.42 -3.30
C ASP A 158 12.55 -5.73 -1.91
N VAL A 159 11.54 -6.60 -1.92
CA VAL A 159 10.85 -7.03 -0.69
C VAL A 159 11.43 -8.36 -0.26
N ALA A 160 11.98 -8.44 0.95
CA ALA A 160 12.43 -9.70 1.50
C ALA A 160 11.26 -10.69 1.60
N GLU A 161 11.52 -11.97 1.36
CA GLU A 161 10.49 -13.02 1.27
C GLU A 161 9.61 -13.07 2.52
N GLU A 162 10.17 -12.79 3.68
CA GLU A 162 9.46 -12.76 4.97
C GLU A 162 8.35 -11.71 5.07
N TYR A 163 8.41 -10.64 4.25
CA TYR A 163 7.39 -9.60 4.16
C TYR A 163 6.39 -9.82 3.01
N THR A 164 6.52 -10.93 2.30
CA THR A 164 5.54 -11.32 1.27
C THR A 164 4.34 -12.00 1.92
N VAL A 165 3.22 -12.07 1.18
CA VAL A 165 2.04 -12.84 1.62
C VAL A 165 2.42 -14.30 1.91
N TRP A 166 3.29 -14.89 1.08
CA TRP A 166 3.81 -16.25 1.29
C TRP A 166 4.60 -16.35 2.60
N GLY A 167 5.54 -15.45 2.86
CA GLY A 167 6.33 -15.44 4.09
C GLY A 167 5.47 -15.28 5.35
N ILE A 168 4.41 -14.45 5.28
CA ILE A 168 3.44 -14.28 6.37
C ILE A 168 2.67 -15.58 6.59
N MET A 169 2.15 -16.18 5.52
CA MET A 169 1.40 -17.45 5.61
C MET A 169 2.28 -18.60 6.09
N ALA A 170 3.51 -18.71 5.58
CA ALA A 170 4.46 -19.73 6.02
C ALA A 170 4.80 -19.59 7.51
N ARG A 171 4.99 -18.36 7.99
CA ARG A 171 5.22 -18.08 9.42
C ARG A 171 4.04 -18.47 10.29
N ASP A 172 2.83 -18.13 9.88
CA ASP A 172 1.61 -18.52 10.61
C ASP A 172 1.44 -20.03 10.63
N LEU A 173 1.76 -20.74 9.55
CA LEU A 173 1.70 -22.20 9.48
C LEU A 173 2.75 -22.86 10.39
N ILE A 174 3.97 -22.33 10.43
CA ILE A 174 5.03 -22.83 11.33
C ILE A 174 4.59 -22.64 12.78
N HIS A 175 4.12 -21.46 13.15
CA HIS A 175 3.63 -21.20 14.51
C HIS A 175 2.46 -22.09 14.90
N GLU A 176 1.53 -22.36 14.00
CA GLU A 176 0.40 -23.25 14.27
C GLU A 176 0.88 -24.70 14.44
N THR A 177 1.84 -25.15 13.63
CA THR A 177 2.45 -26.48 13.77
C THR A 177 3.21 -26.61 15.09
N GLU A 178 3.97 -25.57 15.48
CA GLU A 178 4.65 -25.55 16.77
C GLU A 178 3.67 -25.58 17.95
N ARG A 179 2.55 -24.85 17.85
CA ARG A 179 1.48 -24.87 18.85
C ARG A 179 0.84 -26.25 18.97
N MET A 180 0.50 -26.87 17.83
CA MET A 180 -0.04 -28.23 17.81
C MET A 180 0.93 -29.25 18.43
N ASN A 181 2.21 -29.15 18.10
CA ASN A 181 3.26 -29.99 18.68
C ASN A 181 3.47 -29.71 20.19
N ALA A 182 3.29 -28.44 20.62
CA ALA A 182 3.34 -28.09 22.05
C ALA A 182 2.12 -28.61 22.81
N VAL A 183 0.93 -28.56 22.19
CA VAL A 183 -0.31 -29.14 22.75
C VAL A 183 -0.18 -30.65 22.87
N SER A 184 0.35 -31.34 21.86
CA SER A 184 0.58 -32.78 21.87
C SER A 184 1.56 -33.20 23.00
N ARG A 185 2.61 -32.38 23.19
CA ARG A 185 3.59 -32.58 24.29
C ARG A 185 3.07 -32.09 25.64
N GLY A 186 2.22 -31.06 25.68
CA GLY A 186 1.65 -30.48 26.90
C GLY A 186 0.43 -31.20 27.41
N ALA A 187 -0.23 -32.03 26.58
CA ALA A 187 -1.21 -33.01 27.07
C ALA A 187 -0.60 -34.02 28.03
N GLU A 188 0.74 -34.18 27.99
CA GLU A 188 1.50 -34.97 28.95
C GLU A 188 1.97 -34.16 30.17
N SER A 189 1.95 -32.82 30.17
CA SER A 189 2.57 -31.96 31.21
C SER A 189 1.71 -30.86 31.84
N GLY A 190 0.48 -30.63 31.42
CA GLY A 190 -0.47 -29.71 32.08
C GLY A 190 -0.12 -28.20 32.02
N THR A 191 0.72 -27.74 31.08
CA THR A 191 1.19 -26.35 30.99
C THR A 191 0.33 -25.49 30.10
N ALA A 192 0.02 -24.25 30.53
CA ALA A 192 -0.82 -23.28 29.79
C ALA A 192 -0.19 -22.84 28.48
N LEU A 193 -1.04 -22.66 27.44
CA LEU A 193 -0.65 -22.24 26.09
C LEU A 193 -0.13 -20.78 26.03
N PRO A 194 0.92 -20.49 25.26
CA PRO A 194 1.39 -19.11 25.07
C PRO A 194 0.37 -18.28 24.29
N GLN A 195 0.14 -17.03 24.74
CA GLN A 195 -0.76 -16.10 24.06
C GLN A 195 -0.17 -15.59 22.74
N ARG A 196 -1.04 -15.39 21.77
CA ARG A 196 -0.71 -14.84 20.45
C ARG A 196 -0.21 -13.39 20.60
N ARG A 197 1.09 -13.15 20.38
CA ARG A 197 1.63 -11.79 20.22
C ARG A 197 1.61 -11.41 18.77
N ILE A 198 0.89 -10.34 18.41
CA ILE A 198 0.99 -9.70 17.11
C ILE A 198 2.35 -9.01 17.07
N PRO A 199 3.18 -9.22 16.02
CA PRO A 199 4.46 -8.51 15.89
C PRO A 199 4.25 -6.99 15.90
N SER A 200 5.03 -6.27 16.70
CA SER A 200 4.94 -4.81 16.86
C SER A 200 5.05 -4.03 15.54
N GLN A 201 5.75 -4.59 14.55
CA GLN A 201 5.89 -3.99 13.22
C GLN A 201 4.57 -3.90 12.43
N ILE A 202 3.55 -4.74 12.75
CA ILE A 202 2.21 -4.62 12.13
C ILE A 202 1.42 -3.50 12.81
N THR A 203 1.64 -3.28 14.10
CA THR A 203 1.03 -2.19 14.89
C THR A 203 1.50 -0.82 14.39
N ASP A 204 2.80 -0.66 14.05
CA ASP A 204 3.38 0.58 13.53
C ASP A 204 2.88 0.94 12.12
N MET A 205 2.26 0.01 11.38
CA MET A 205 1.60 0.30 10.11
C MET A 205 0.23 0.98 10.27
N GLY A 206 -0.16 1.34 11.49
CA GLY A 206 -1.39 2.11 11.76
C GLY A 206 -2.68 1.31 11.50
N LEU A 207 -2.66 -0.01 11.73
CA LEU A 207 -3.81 -0.90 11.55
C LEU A 207 -4.71 -0.99 12.80
N ASP A 208 -4.36 -0.28 13.88
CA ASP A 208 -5.09 -0.33 15.16
C ASP A 208 -6.53 0.21 15.11
N ASN A 209 -6.99 0.67 13.94
CA ASN A 209 -8.35 1.21 13.71
C ASN A 209 -9.03 0.62 12.46
N LEU A 210 -8.81 -0.66 12.16
CA LEU A 210 -9.57 -1.38 11.14
C LEU A 210 -10.84 -2.01 11.72
#